data_99b7b0e32fb568e850dff64ed0de204f
#
_entry.id   99b7b0e32fb568e850dff64ed0de204f
#
_cell.length_a   1.000
_cell.length_b   1.000
_cell.length_c   1.000
_cell.angle_alpha   90.00
_cell.angle_beta   90.00
_cell.angle_gamma   90.00
#
_symmetry.space_group_name_H-M   'P 1'
#
loop_
_entity.id
_entity.type
_entity.pdbx_description
1 polymer ?
#
loop_
_entity_poly.entity_id
_entity_poly.type
_entity_poly.pdbx_seq_one_letter_code
_entity_poly.pdbx_strand_id
1 'polypeptide(L)'
;MLAKVAIVSMFLGAASPASLQAAHADADDPLAGSDTAIILGGTFEPTPDTAFAQAAENLYLNPLGFDDGATSSTVCDMIGTDPCAAPLQVLTTPELIQQGPSSLTGADDLTLAVENEFNANPDAFSPEHPLTIFGYSQGATVESIAMTQLAEAHIPSADLHFVSIGDLSLPVDGVNSNLVPDLDSLLGSSLTNTLVNFFGLNGIIGNVTPDDLYPATIYTLDGDGFADFQQDFTAGGLLDATAGIFVHADYLGLTSTQIADATTSTDGDLTLVDISDNINSFDALIGAIDNGVGSSGFFESLFESLQLFLTNTF
;
A
#
# COMPACT_ATOMS: atom_id res chain seq x y z
N MET A 1 -44.85 -56.57 31.45
CA MET A 1 -43.88 -55.46 31.61
C MET A 1 -43.65 -54.91 30.23
N LEU A 2 -44.28 -53.75 29.93
CA LEU A 2 -44.12 -53.06 28.62
C LEU A 2 -42.96 -52.03 28.71
N ALA A 3 -41.97 -52.18 27.89
CA ALA A 3 -40.89 -51.19 27.71
C ALA A 3 -41.40 -50.14 26.70
N LYS A 4 -41.39 -48.87 27.12
CA LYS A 4 -41.66 -47.73 26.25
C LYS A 4 -40.34 -47.33 25.53
N VAL A 5 -40.36 -47.41 24.20
CA VAL A 5 -39.33 -46.87 23.32
C VAL A 5 -39.66 -45.41 23.08
N ALA A 6 -38.79 -44.50 23.49
CA ALA A 6 -38.89 -43.07 23.17
C ALA A 6 -38.13 -42.78 21.86
N ILE A 7 -38.86 -42.30 20.87
CA ILE A 7 -38.32 -41.84 19.59
C ILE A 7 -37.91 -40.36 19.79
N VAL A 8 -36.62 -40.11 19.71
CA VAL A 8 -36.04 -38.73 19.68
C VAL A 8 -36.04 -38.28 18.21
N SER A 9 -36.92 -37.35 17.87
CA SER A 9 -36.92 -36.69 16.58
C SER A 9 -35.84 -35.62 16.57
N MET A 10 -34.75 -35.83 15.79
CA MET A 10 -33.80 -34.81 15.45
C MET A 10 -34.40 -33.86 14.40
N PHE A 11 -34.64 -32.61 14.79
CA PHE A 11 -34.88 -31.52 13.85
C PHE A 11 -33.55 -31.14 13.21
N LEU A 12 -33.36 -31.45 11.92
CA LEU A 12 -32.36 -30.78 11.09
C LEU A 12 -32.88 -29.37 10.81
N GLY A 13 -32.29 -28.41 11.50
CA GLY A 13 -32.42 -27.00 11.12
C GLY A 13 -31.68 -26.77 9.80
N ALA A 14 -32.42 -26.47 8.74
CA ALA A 14 -31.86 -25.95 7.51
C ALA A 14 -31.32 -24.54 7.83
N ALA A 15 -29.97 -24.37 7.83
CA ALA A 15 -29.37 -23.05 7.79
C ALA A 15 -29.72 -22.42 6.43
N SER A 16 -30.51 -21.36 6.45
CA SER A 16 -30.65 -20.50 5.27
C SER A 16 -29.29 -19.93 4.88
N PRO A 17 -28.91 -19.92 3.59
CA PRO A 17 -27.75 -19.18 3.18
C PRO A 17 -28.01 -17.72 3.54
N ALA A 18 -27.09 -17.13 4.35
CA ALA A 18 -27.05 -15.71 4.53
C ALA A 18 -26.84 -15.11 3.12
N SER A 19 -27.82 -14.34 2.66
CA SER A 19 -27.63 -13.49 1.49
C SER A 19 -26.49 -12.54 1.84
N LEU A 20 -25.37 -12.64 1.14
CA LEU A 20 -24.40 -11.58 1.06
C LEU A 20 -25.15 -10.36 0.50
N GLN A 21 -25.54 -9.48 1.39
CA GLN A 21 -26.08 -8.19 1.03
C GLN A 21 -24.86 -7.42 0.55
N ALA A 22 -24.83 -7.10 -0.74
CA ALA A 22 -23.87 -6.12 -1.25
C ALA A 22 -23.96 -4.89 -0.34
N ALA A 23 -22.87 -4.55 0.30
CA ALA A 23 -22.79 -3.30 1.03
C ALA A 23 -23.04 -2.20 0.00
N HIS A 24 -24.17 -1.51 0.11
CA HIS A 24 -24.34 -0.27 -0.63
C HIS A 24 -23.29 0.68 -0.08
N ALA A 25 -22.43 1.21 -0.95
CA ALA A 25 -21.50 2.28 -0.60
C ALA A 25 -22.31 3.36 0.14
N ASP A 26 -21.92 3.65 1.38
CA ASP A 26 -22.50 4.77 2.11
C ASP A 26 -21.92 6.06 1.49
N ALA A 27 -22.66 7.16 1.56
CA ALA A 27 -22.23 8.44 0.99
C ALA A 27 -20.96 9.04 1.65
N ASP A 28 -20.42 8.34 2.65
CA ASP A 28 -19.19 8.68 3.38
C ASP A 28 -17.97 7.83 2.94
N ASP A 29 -18.11 6.89 1.98
CA ASP A 29 -16.99 6.07 1.50
C ASP A 29 -16.21 6.82 0.42
N PRO A 30 -14.90 7.07 0.61
CA PRO A 30 -14.13 7.95 -0.26
C PRO A 30 -13.91 7.41 -1.67
N LEU A 31 -14.07 6.11 -1.90
CA LEU A 31 -13.99 5.46 -3.22
C LEU A 31 -15.39 5.09 -3.77
N ALA A 32 -16.47 5.61 -3.16
CA ALA A 32 -17.81 5.34 -3.68
C ALA A 32 -17.93 5.72 -5.15
N GLY A 33 -18.29 4.74 -6.00
CA GLY A 33 -18.40 4.91 -7.45
C GLY A 33 -17.08 4.73 -8.22
N SER A 34 -15.94 4.58 -7.56
CA SER A 34 -14.69 4.18 -8.22
C SER A 34 -14.81 2.70 -8.66
N ASP A 35 -14.47 2.43 -9.89
CA ASP A 35 -14.48 1.09 -10.50
C ASP A 35 -13.19 0.77 -11.27
N THR A 36 -12.22 1.67 -11.22
CA THR A 36 -10.93 1.54 -11.89
C THR A 36 -9.80 1.96 -10.96
N ALA A 37 -8.80 1.09 -10.81
CA ALA A 37 -7.62 1.35 -9.98
C ALA A 37 -6.32 1.02 -10.72
N ILE A 38 -5.31 1.91 -10.58
CA ILE A 38 -3.91 1.64 -10.96
C ILE A 38 -3.18 1.10 -9.74
N ILE A 39 -2.51 -0.04 -9.86
CA ILE A 39 -1.86 -0.76 -8.79
C ILE A 39 -0.34 -0.72 -8.97
N LEU A 40 0.37 -0.23 -7.95
CA LEU A 40 1.84 -0.20 -7.88
C LEU A 40 2.35 -1.11 -6.76
N GLY A 41 3.46 -1.79 -7.03
CA GLY A 41 4.15 -2.61 -6.05
C GLY A 41 5.13 -1.83 -5.19
N GLY A 42 5.89 -2.58 -4.38
CA GLY A 42 6.99 -2.05 -3.59
C GLY A 42 8.35 -2.44 -4.14
N THR A 43 9.41 -2.12 -3.41
CA THR A 43 10.78 -2.49 -3.77
C THR A 43 10.89 -3.98 -4.08
N PHE A 44 11.47 -4.33 -5.22
CA PHE A 44 11.58 -5.68 -5.80
C PHE A 44 10.25 -6.29 -6.30
N GLU A 45 9.17 -5.51 -6.35
CA GLU A 45 7.86 -5.91 -6.89
C GLU A 45 7.47 -5.00 -8.07
N PRO A 46 8.25 -4.97 -9.17
CA PRO A 46 8.08 -4.01 -10.27
C PRO A 46 6.76 -4.21 -11.02
N THR A 47 6.20 -5.40 -11.01
CA THR A 47 4.93 -5.74 -11.65
C THR A 47 4.18 -6.67 -10.71
N PRO A 48 3.36 -6.14 -9.79
CA PRO A 48 2.53 -6.93 -8.90
C PRO A 48 1.69 -7.96 -9.65
N ASP A 49 1.60 -9.16 -9.12
CA ASP A 49 0.79 -10.19 -9.75
C ASP A 49 -0.71 -10.05 -9.43
N THR A 50 -1.52 -10.93 -10.03
CA THR A 50 -2.98 -10.92 -9.84
C THR A 50 -3.38 -11.11 -8.37
N ALA A 51 -2.64 -11.92 -7.61
CA ALA A 51 -2.96 -12.18 -6.20
C ALA A 51 -2.72 -10.92 -5.36
N PHE A 52 -1.62 -10.21 -5.62
CA PHE A 52 -1.32 -8.92 -5.00
C PHE A 52 -2.42 -7.89 -5.28
N ALA A 53 -2.77 -7.68 -6.55
CA ALA A 53 -3.78 -6.68 -6.94
C ALA A 53 -5.15 -6.98 -6.31
N GLN A 54 -5.57 -8.24 -6.29
CA GLN A 54 -6.82 -8.66 -5.67
C GLN A 54 -6.79 -8.59 -4.14
N ALA A 55 -5.64 -8.82 -3.50
CA ALA A 55 -5.49 -8.62 -2.06
C ALA A 55 -5.58 -7.13 -1.70
N ALA A 56 -4.94 -6.26 -2.46
CA ALA A 56 -5.05 -4.81 -2.31
C ALA A 56 -6.50 -4.34 -2.43
N GLU A 57 -7.21 -4.81 -3.46
CA GLU A 57 -8.64 -4.54 -3.63
C GLU A 57 -9.46 -4.96 -2.41
N ASN A 58 -9.34 -6.23 -2.02
CA ASN A 58 -10.20 -6.80 -0.98
C ASN A 58 -9.94 -6.22 0.42
N LEU A 59 -8.69 -5.88 0.72
CA LEU A 59 -8.28 -5.42 2.06
C LEU A 59 -8.40 -3.90 2.21
N TYR A 60 -8.12 -3.14 1.16
CA TYR A 60 -7.94 -1.70 1.26
C TYR A 60 -8.89 -0.88 0.38
N LEU A 61 -9.21 -1.32 -0.85
CA LEU A 61 -10.05 -0.54 -1.75
C LEU A 61 -11.54 -0.78 -1.50
N ASN A 62 -11.99 -2.05 -1.43
CA ASN A 62 -13.40 -2.38 -1.20
C ASN A 62 -13.94 -1.81 0.12
N PRO A 63 -13.19 -1.81 1.26
CA PRO A 63 -13.65 -1.16 2.48
C PRO A 63 -13.85 0.35 2.36
N LEU A 64 -13.23 1.00 1.37
CA LEU A 64 -13.38 2.43 1.08
C LEU A 64 -14.47 2.73 0.03
N GLY A 65 -15.16 1.70 -0.46
CA GLY A 65 -16.28 1.84 -1.40
C GLY A 65 -15.96 1.56 -2.87
N PHE A 66 -14.75 1.09 -3.19
CA PHE A 66 -14.42 0.63 -4.55
C PHE A 66 -15.31 -0.54 -4.94
N ASP A 67 -16.01 -0.46 -6.07
CA ASP A 67 -16.94 -1.49 -6.54
C ASP A 67 -17.04 -1.51 -8.06
N ASP A 68 -16.40 -2.48 -8.69
CA ASP A 68 -16.55 -2.78 -10.13
C ASP A 68 -17.77 -3.65 -10.44
N GLY A 69 -18.57 -4.00 -9.44
CA GLY A 69 -19.76 -4.86 -9.54
C GLY A 69 -19.44 -6.36 -9.61
N ALA A 70 -18.17 -6.76 -9.45
CA ALA A 70 -17.74 -8.15 -9.41
C ALA A 70 -17.46 -8.64 -7.97
N THR A 71 -17.39 -9.94 -7.79
CA THR A 71 -16.95 -10.55 -6.50
C THR A 71 -15.44 -10.70 -6.41
N SER A 72 -14.73 -10.51 -7.53
CA SER A 72 -13.27 -10.48 -7.66
C SER A 72 -12.98 -9.84 -9.01
N SER A 73 -12.30 -8.73 -8.97
CA SER A 73 -12.02 -7.95 -10.18
C SER A 73 -11.01 -8.63 -11.08
N THR A 74 -11.16 -8.42 -12.37
CA THR A 74 -10.14 -8.82 -13.33
C THR A 74 -8.95 -7.88 -13.25
N VAL A 75 -7.76 -8.44 -13.51
CA VAL A 75 -6.48 -7.74 -13.46
C VAL A 75 -5.87 -7.75 -14.85
N CYS A 76 -5.25 -6.66 -15.27
CA CYS A 76 -4.42 -6.61 -16.47
C CYS A 76 -3.13 -5.83 -16.21
N ASP A 77 -2.05 -6.22 -16.88
CA ASP A 77 -0.82 -5.43 -16.90
C ASP A 77 -0.93 -4.33 -17.96
N MET A 78 -0.66 -3.10 -17.58
CA MET A 78 -0.56 -1.98 -18.51
C MET A 78 0.61 -2.21 -19.48
N ILE A 79 0.48 -1.81 -20.74
CA ILE A 79 1.57 -1.89 -21.72
C ILE A 79 2.31 -0.56 -21.70
N GLY A 80 3.44 -0.51 -20.99
CA GLY A 80 4.06 0.76 -20.62
C GLY A 80 3.11 1.53 -19.70
N THR A 81 2.64 2.67 -20.14
CA THR A 81 1.67 3.51 -19.44
C THR A 81 0.31 3.59 -20.13
N ASP A 82 0.05 2.71 -21.11
CA ASP A 82 -1.23 2.69 -21.82
C ASP A 82 -2.29 1.93 -21.01
N PRO A 83 -3.52 2.46 -20.85
CA PRO A 83 -4.61 1.82 -20.14
C PRO A 83 -4.95 0.44 -20.70
N CYS A 84 -5.38 -0.45 -19.83
CA CYS A 84 -5.92 -1.75 -20.22
C CYS A 84 -7.37 -1.93 -19.71
N ALA A 85 -8.12 -2.85 -20.33
CA ALA A 85 -9.55 -2.96 -20.11
C ALA A 85 -9.87 -3.89 -18.91
N ALA A 86 -9.38 -3.58 -17.72
CA ALA A 86 -9.74 -4.26 -16.48
C ALA A 86 -9.88 -3.24 -15.34
N PRO A 87 -10.70 -3.51 -14.32
CA PRO A 87 -10.82 -2.67 -13.14
C PRO A 87 -9.51 -2.48 -12.40
N LEU A 88 -8.69 -3.52 -12.28
CA LEU A 88 -7.37 -3.45 -11.64
C LEU A 88 -6.28 -3.46 -12.73
N GLN A 89 -5.61 -2.35 -12.89
CA GLN A 89 -4.57 -2.13 -13.89
C GLN A 89 -3.21 -2.06 -13.21
N VAL A 90 -2.35 -3.04 -13.44
CA VAL A 90 -1.01 -3.08 -12.85
C VAL A 90 -0.06 -2.24 -13.69
N LEU A 91 0.50 -1.20 -13.08
CA LEU A 91 1.56 -0.40 -13.69
C LEU A 91 2.93 -0.98 -13.33
N THR A 92 3.73 -1.31 -14.33
CA THR A 92 5.12 -1.72 -14.12
C THR A 92 5.99 -0.50 -13.87
N THR A 93 6.60 -0.42 -12.69
CA THR A 93 7.55 0.62 -12.28
C THR A 93 8.91 -0.02 -11.92
N PRO A 94 10.02 0.73 -11.85
CA PRO A 94 11.34 0.09 -11.67
C PRO A 94 11.51 -0.69 -10.36
N GLU A 95 10.97 -0.22 -9.25
CA GLU A 95 10.98 -0.80 -7.88
C GLU A 95 12.35 -1.38 -7.46
N LEU A 96 13.41 -0.61 -7.71
CA LEU A 96 14.78 -1.02 -7.42
C LEU A 96 15.21 -0.63 -6.01
N ILE A 97 16.25 -1.31 -5.49
CA ILE A 97 16.91 -0.96 -4.22
C ILE A 97 17.45 0.48 -4.22
N GLN A 98 17.76 1.02 -5.39
CA GLN A 98 18.16 2.42 -5.58
C GLN A 98 16.90 3.31 -5.55
N GLN A 99 16.38 3.53 -4.37
CA GLN A 99 15.07 4.12 -4.11
C GLN A 99 14.83 5.46 -4.85
N GLY A 100 15.75 6.41 -4.76
CA GLY A 100 15.58 7.74 -5.35
C GLY A 100 15.37 7.72 -6.87
N PRO A 101 16.34 7.24 -7.69
CA PRO A 101 16.15 7.15 -9.13
C PRO A 101 14.96 6.28 -9.54
N SER A 102 14.68 5.22 -8.78
CA SER A 102 13.59 4.31 -9.05
C SER A 102 12.24 4.99 -8.82
N SER A 103 12.03 5.62 -7.66
CA SER A 103 10.78 6.30 -7.34
C SER A 103 10.52 7.52 -8.24
N LEU A 104 11.58 8.27 -8.61
CA LEU A 104 11.44 9.37 -9.56
C LEU A 104 10.97 8.88 -10.95
N THR A 105 11.56 7.78 -11.44
CA THR A 105 11.11 7.18 -12.70
C THR A 105 9.70 6.61 -12.59
N GLY A 106 9.37 5.92 -11.49
CA GLY A 106 8.04 5.41 -11.25
C GLY A 106 6.98 6.52 -11.19
N ALA A 107 7.31 7.67 -10.60
CA ALA A 107 6.41 8.82 -10.56
C ALA A 107 6.17 9.44 -11.94
N ASP A 108 7.19 9.50 -12.80
CA ASP A 108 7.03 9.91 -14.19
C ASP A 108 6.12 8.93 -14.96
N ASP A 109 6.31 7.63 -14.76
CA ASP A 109 5.48 6.58 -15.37
C ASP A 109 4.04 6.64 -14.86
N LEU A 110 3.82 6.81 -13.53
CA LEU A 110 2.48 6.93 -12.95
C LEU A 110 1.76 8.19 -13.46
N THR A 111 2.45 9.33 -13.49
CA THR A 111 1.89 10.58 -14.02
C THR A 111 1.40 10.39 -15.46
N LEU A 112 2.23 9.78 -16.30
CA LEU A 112 1.87 9.51 -17.69
C LEU A 112 0.72 8.49 -17.81
N ALA A 113 0.68 7.46 -16.95
CA ALA A 113 -0.40 6.48 -16.93
C ALA A 113 -1.75 7.13 -16.59
N VAL A 114 -1.78 8.00 -15.58
CA VAL A 114 -2.98 8.77 -15.22
C VAL A 114 -3.40 9.70 -16.36
N GLU A 115 -2.47 10.45 -16.97
CA GLU A 115 -2.78 11.29 -18.11
C GLU A 115 -3.36 10.48 -19.29
N ASN A 116 -2.85 9.27 -19.53
CA ASN A 116 -3.34 8.38 -20.58
C ASN A 116 -4.74 7.84 -20.27
N GLU A 117 -5.06 7.52 -19.00
CA GLU A 117 -6.41 7.16 -18.57
C GLU A 117 -7.41 8.28 -18.88
N PHE A 118 -7.12 9.51 -18.45
CA PHE A 118 -7.97 10.68 -18.70
C PHE A 118 -8.11 10.99 -20.21
N ASN A 119 -7.05 10.79 -20.99
CA ASN A 119 -7.10 10.99 -22.42
C ASN A 119 -7.89 9.91 -23.18
N ALA A 120 -7.79 8.66 -22.74
CA ALA A 120 -8.51 7.53 -23.33
C ALA A 120 -10.01 7.58 -22.99
N ASN A 121 -10.35 8.03 -21.79
CA ASN A 121 -11.69 8.01 -21.22
C ASN A 121 -12.05 9.38 -20.59
N PRO A 122 -12.19 10.46 -21.36
CA PRO A 122 -12.30 11.83 -20.84
C PRO A 122 -13.50 12.09 -19.90
N ASP A 123 -14.55 11.28 -20.00
CA ASP A 123 -15.79 11.41 -19.23
C ASP A 123 -15.92 10.29 -18.16
N ALA A 124 -14.88 9.45 -17.96
CA ALA A 124 -14.97 8.31 -17.05
C ALA A 124 -14.79 8.73 -15.59
N PHE A 125 -13.91 9.70 -15.34
CA PHE A 125 -13.54 10.08 -13.98
C PHE A 125 -14.18 11.40 -13.58
N SER A 126 -14.64 11.46 -12.34
CA SER A 126 -15.34 12.62 -11.76
C SER A 126 -15.27 12.51 -10.23
N PRO A 127 -15.70 13.55 -9.48
CA PRO A 127 -15.78 13.45 -8.02
C PRO A 127 -16.67 12.31 -7.49
N GLU A 128 -17.65 11.86 -8.29
CA GLU A 128 -18.52 10.73 -7.96
C GLU A 128 -17.98 9.37 -8.44
N HIS A 129 -16.95 9.38 -9.28
CA HIS A 129 -16.31 8.19 -9.87
C HIS A 129 -14.80 8.47 -10.00
N PRO A 130 -14.04 8.59 -8.89
CA PRO A 130 -12.62 8.90 -8.95
C PRO A 130 -11.81 7.71 -9.53
N LEU A 131 -10.74 8.01 -10.26
CA LEU A 131 -9.71 7.01 -10.53
C LEU A 131 -8.95 6.76 -9.24
N THR A 132 -8.87 5.50 -8.82
CA THR A 132 -8.10 5.11 -7.64
C THR A 132 -6.65 4.79 -8.02
N ILE A 133 -5.70 5.23 -7.19
CA ILE A 133 -4.29 4.86 -7.30
C ILE A 133 -3.94 4.11 -6.00
N PHE A 134 -3.33 2.93 -6.11
CA PHE A 134 -2.90 2.15 -4.95
C PHE A 134 -1.40 1.91 -5.02
N GLY A 135 -0.68 2.29 -3.95
CA GLY A 135 0.75 2.11 -3.81
C GLY A 135 1.16 1.42 -2.51
N TYR A 136 2.11 0.50 -2.62
CA TYR A 136 2.73 -0.17 -1.49
C TYR A 136 4.20 0.22 -1.37
N SER A 137 4.65 0.64 -0.17
CA SER A 137 6.07 0.85 0.11
C SER A 137 6.71 1.88 -0.83
N GLN A 138 7.63 1.48 -1.70
CA GLN A 138 8.21 2.34 -2.73
C GLN A 138 7.14 2.88 -3.67
N GLY A 139 6.09 2.11 -3.99
CA GLY A 139 4.93 2.58 -4.76
C GLY A 139 4.21 3.74 -4.08
N ALA A 140 4.09 3.76 -2.75
CA ALA A 140 3.55 4.90 -2.01
C ALA A 140 4.46 6.14 -2.11
N THR A 141 5.80 5.95 -2.11
CA THR A 141 6.73 7.06 -2.42
C THR A 141 6.55 7.57 -3.87
N VAL A 142 6.30 6.67 -4.82
CA VAL A 142 5.97 7.03 -6.21
C VAL A 142 4.71 7.89 -6.26
N GLU A 143 3.63 7.49 -5.54
CA GLU A 143 2.40 8.27 -5.42
C GLU A 143 2.66 9.67 -4.86
N SER A 144 3.39 9.76 -3.75
CA SER A 144 3.72 11.02 -3.08
C SER A 144 4.42 12.02 -4.02
N ILE A 145 5.33 11.54 -4.87
CA ILE A 145 6.00 12.38 -5.88
C ILE A 145 5.04 12.72 -7.03
N ALA A 146 4.28 11.73 -7.52
CA ALA A 146 3.36 11.89 -8.64
C ALA A 146 2.22 12.89 -8.33
N MET A 147 1.75 12.98 -7.07
CA MET A 147 0.77 14.00 -6.67
C MET A 147 1.20 15.42 -7.08
N THR A 148 2.47 15.77 -6.88
CA THR A 148 2.97 17.08 -7.30
C THR A 148 3.00 17.23 -8.82
N GLN A 149 3.43 16.20 -9.54
CA GLN A 149 3.49 16.22 -11.01
C GLN A 149 2.10 16.29 -11.64
N LEU A 150 1.12 15.55 -11.09
CA LEU A 150 -0.27 15.55 -11.55
C LEU A 150 -0.97 16.90 -11.30
N ALA A 151 -0.67 17.55 -10.17
CA ALA A 151 -1.15 18.90 -9.90
C ALA A 151 -0.56 19.92 -10.89
N GLU A 152 0.72 19.78 -11.26
CA GLU A 152 1.37 20.59 -12.30
C GLU A 152 0.78 20.30 -13.70
N ALA A 153 0.38 19.07 -13.98
CA ALA A 153 -0.34 18.66 -15.19
C ALA A 153 -1.82 19.09 -15.20
N HIS A 154 -2.31 19.68 -14.11
CA HIS A 154 -3.69 20.14 -13.95
C HIS A 154 -4.74 19.02 -13.98
N ILE A 155 -4.40 17.82 -13.54
CA ILE A 155 -5.38 16.76 -13.29
C ILE A 155 -6.23 17.18 -12.09
N PRO A 156 -7.58 17.16 -12.20
CA PRO A 156 -8.44 17.64 -11.12
C PRO A 156 -8.30 16.77 -9.85
N SER A 157 -8.10 17.40 -8.70
CA SER A 157 -7.89 16.65 -7.45
C SER A 157 -9.10 15.81 -7.04
N ALA A 158 -10.30 16.28 -7.35
CA ALA A 158 -11.53 15.56 -7.01
C ALA A 158 -11.80 14.32 -7.86
N ASP A 159 -11.09 14.15 -8.98
CA ASP A 159 -11.26 13.03 -9.91
C ASP A 159 -10.26 11.89 -9.63
N LEU A 160 -9.42 12.04 -8.59
CA LEU A 160 -8.44 11.05 -8.13
C LEU A 160 -8.61 10.77 -6.65
N HIS A 161 -8.27 9.54 -6.22
CA HIS A 161 -8.06 9.20 -4.82
C HIS A 161 -6.87 8.23 -4.68
N PHE A 162 -5.94 8.57 -3.80
CA PHE A 162 -4.76 7.74 -3.52
C PHE A 162 -4.99 6.86 -2.30
N VAL A 163 -4.50 5.62 -2.35
CA VAL A 163 -4.55 4.67 -1.24
C VAL A 163 -3.17 4.07 -1.06
N SER A 164 -2.48 4.46 -0.01
CA SER A 164 -1.12 4.01 0.27
C SER A 164 -1.08 3.06 1.45
N ILE A 165 -0.25 2.02 1.37
CA ILE A 165 0.10 1.15 2.50
C ILE A 165 1.61 1.17 2.73
N GLY A 166 2.04 1.34 3.98
CA GLY A 166 3.45 1.42 4.33
C GLY A 166 4.17 2.59 3.66
N ASP A 167 3.62 3.80 3.75
CA ASP A 167 4.15 4.98 3.08
C ASP A 167 5.45 5.47 3.74
N LEU A 168 6.58 5.35 3.02
CA LEU A 168 7.88 5.82 3.46
C LEU A 168 7.96 7.36 3.53
N SER A 169 7.06 8.06 2.89
CA SER A 169 6.96 9.52 2.82
C SER A 169 5.87 10.08 3.75
N LEU A 170 5.35 9.26 4.66
CA LEU A 170 4.34 9.69 5.64
C LEU A 170 4.79 10.96 6.36
N PRO A 171 3.96 11.99 6.44
CA PRO A 171 4.29 13.21 7.18
C PRO A 171 4.67 12.90 8.63
N VAL A 172 5.80 13.44 9.09
CA VAL A 172 6.38 13.30 10.44
C VAL A 172 7.04 11.93 10.70
N ASP A 173 6.43 10.79 10.40
CA ASP A 173 6.88 9.47 10.87
C ASP A 173 7.65 8.67 9.81
N GLY A 174 7.41 8.93 8.53
CA GLY A 174 8.05 8.22 7.42
C GLY A 174 9.58 8.36 7.36
N VAL A 175 10.24 7.29 6.94
CA VAL A 175 11.70 7.23 6.84
C VAL A 175 12.29 8.29 5.91
N ASN A 176 11.62 8.62 4.82
CA ASN A 176 12.09 9.64 3.87
C ASN A 176 12.16 11.02 4.50
N SER A 177 11.24 11.33 5.43
CA SER A 177 11.20 12.60 6.15
C SER A 177 12.29 12.74 7.19
N ASN A 178 12.68 11.66 7.87
CA ASN A 178 13.44 11.70 9.14
C ASN A 178 14.79 10.98 9.12
N LEU A 179 15.03 10.08 8.16
CA LEU A 179 16.17 9.15 8.18
C LEU A 179 17.54 9.82 8.41
N VAL A 180 17.84 10.91 7.69
CA VAL A 180 19.19 11.49 7.72
C VAL A 180 19.55 12.14 9.05
N PRO A 181 18.71 13.02 9.64
CA PRO A 181 19.00 13.61 10.93
C PRO A 181 19.20 12.57 12.06
N ASP A 182 18.41 11.52 12.07
CA ASP A 182 18.44 10.50 13.10
C ASP A 182 19.65 9.57 12.97
N LEU A 183 19.92 9.11 11.76
CA LEU A 183 21.15 8.32 11.50
C LEU A 183 22.43 9.11 11.73
N ASP A 184 22.48 10.39 11.38
CA ASP A 184 23.64 11.26 11.64
C ASP A 184 23.91 11.38 13.14
N SER A 185 22.84 11.51 13.93
CA SER A 185 22.92 11.58 15.40
C SER A 185 23.49 10.30 16.02
N LEU A 186 23.15 9.14 15.44
CA LEU A 186 23.51 7.83 15.98
C LEU A 186 24.83 7.28 15.45
N LEU A 187 25.02 7.32 14.13
CA LEU A 187 26.09 6.62 13.41
C LEU A 187 27.21 7.58 12.94
N GLY A 188 26.93 8.87 12.96
CA GLY A 188 27.78 9.92 12.38
C GLY A 188 27.68 9.98 10.86
N SER A 189 27.92 11.17 10.31
CA SER A 189 27.65 11.51 8.90
C SER A 189 28.38 10.61 7.88
N SER A 190 29.52 10.02 8.24
CA SER A 190 30.25 9.13 7.32
C SER A 190 29.49 7.85 7.02
N LEU A 191 28.93 7.18 8.03
CA LEU A 191 28.19 5.93 7.85
C LEU A 191 26.79 6.21 7.31
N THR A 192 26.15 7.28 7.77
CA THR A 192 24.88 7.76 7.20
C THR A 192 24.98 7.99 5.70
N ASN A 193 25.99 8.72 5.24
CA ASN A 193 26.23 8.94 3.80
C ASN A 193 26.47 7.62 3.04
N THR A 194 27.12 6.64 3.66
CA THR A 194 27.33 5.34 3.04
C THR A 194 25.98 4.62 2.83
N LEU A 195 25.09 4.63 3.82
CA LEU A 195 23.74 4.06 3.71
C LEU A 195 22.90 4.79 2.66
N VAL A 196 22.85 6.12 2.71
CA VAL A 196 22.14 6.96 1.74
C VAL A 196 22.58 6.65 0.31
N ASN A 197 23.87 6.51 0.08
CA ASN A 197 24.41 6.20 -1.25
C ASN A 197 24.12 4.74 -1.66
N PHE A 198 24.17 3.79 -0.72
CA PHE A 198 23.92 2.38 -1.02
C PHE A 198 22.46 2.14 -1.42
N PHE A 199 21.54 2.68 -0.65
CA PHE A 199 20.09 2.60 -0.97
C PHE A 199 19.66 3.64 -2.01
N GLY A 200 20.57 4.49 -2.48
CA GLY A 200 20.28 5.48 -3.51
C GLY A 200 19.20 6.48 -3.11
N LEU A 201 19.11 6.85 -1.82
CA LEU A 201 18.04 7.69 -1.30
C LEU A 201 18.06 9.15 -1.78
N ASN A 202 19.13 9.56 -2.49
CA ASN A 202 19.23 10.90 -3.03
C ASN A 202 18.06 11.19 -4.00
N GLY A 203 17.33 12.27 -3.74
CA GLY A 203 16.17 12.70 -4.52
C GLY A 203 14.83 12.39 -3.86
N ILE A 204 14.80 11.51 -2.83
CA ILE A 204 13.59 11.24 -2.03
C ILE A 204 13.75 11.61 -0.55
N ILE A 205 14.98 11.87 -0.08
CA ILE A 205 15.21 12.38 1.29
C ILE A 205 14.48 13.72 1.45
N GLY A 206 13.63 13.81 2.47
CA GLY A 206 12.77 14.96 2.71
C GLY A 206 11.53 14.98 1.84
N ASN A 207 11.27 13.93 1.05
CA ASN A 207 9.99 13.76 0.39
C ASN A 207 8.93 13.47 1.45
N VAL A 208 7.84 14.22 1.37
CA VAL A 208 6.68 14.12 2.26
C VAL A 208 5.43 14.07 1.40
N THR A 209 4.53 13.13 1.70
CA THR A 209 3.25 13.03 1.01
C THR A 209 2.46 14.33 1.18
N PRO A 210 2.08 15.03 0.08
CA PRO A 210 1.37 16.30 0.16
C PRO A 210 0.00 16.15 0.84
N ASP A 211 -0.32 17.06 1.75
CA ASP A 211 -1.57 17.08 2.53
C ASP A 211 -2.63 18.03 1.95
N ASP A 212 -2.34 18.69 0.81
CA ASP A 212 -3.18 19.73 0.23
C ASP A 212 -3.37 19.63 -1.29
N LEU A 213 -2.97 18.51 -1.91
CA LEU A 213 -3.05 18.34 -3.38
C LEU A 213 -4.16 17.40 -3.81
N TYR A 214 -4.24 16.22 -3.22
CA TYR A 214 -5.20 15.16 -3.57
C TYR A 214 -5.71 14.45 -2.33
N PRO A 215 -6.97 14.01 -2.31
CA PRO A 215 -7.45 13.14 -1.25
C PRO A 215 -6.67 11.80 -1.27
N ALA A 216 -6.22 11.40 -0.07
CA ALA A 216 -5.49 10.15 0.10
C ALA A 216 -5.89 9.44 1.40
N THR A 217 -5.91 8.11 1.37
CA THR A 217 -6.04 7.25 2.56
C THR A 217 -4.75 6.48 2.75
N ILE A 218 -4.06 6.72 3.86
CA ILE A 218 -2.74 6.14 4.15
C ILE A 218 -2.86 5.20 5.33
N TYR A 219 -2.56 3.93 5.11
CA TYR A 219 -2.55 2.90 6.14
C TYR A 219 -1.12 2.68 6.65
N THR A 220 -0.96 2.86 7.95
CA THR A 220 0.29 2.60 8.66
C THR A 220 0.08 1.50 9.68
N LEU A 221 0.99 0.54 9.74
CA LEU A 221 1.02 -0.50 10.75
C LEU A 221 1.97 -0.06 11.86
N ASP A 222 1.48 0.03 13.10
CA ASP A 222 2.31 0.33 14.27
C ASP A 222 3.52 -0.61 14.29
N GLY A 223 4.71 -0.04 14.44
CA GLY A 223 5.96 -0.80 14.43
C GLY A 223 6.51 -1.11 13.03
N ASP A 224 5.97 -0.50 11.97
CA ASP A 224 6.58 -0.53 10.63
C ASP A 224 7.83 0.36 10.60
N GLY A 225 9.00 -0.24 10.60
CA GLY A 225 10.28 0.48 10.66
C GLY A 225 10.61 1.39 9.47
N PHE A 226 9.72 1.51 8.50
CA PHE A 226 9.84 2.47 7.38
C PHE A 226 8.77 3.56 7.42
N ALA A 227 7.51 3.19 7.60
CA ALA A 227 6.39 4.13 7.62
C ALA A 227 6.22 4.79 9.00
N ASP A 228 6.60 4.10 10.07
CA ASP A 228 6.56 4.55 11.47
C ASP A 228 7.97 4.76 12.06
N PHE A 229 8.94 5.07 11.21
CA PHE A 229 10.36 5.13 11.54
C PHE A 229 10.67 6.06 12.71
N GLN A 230 10.09 7.25 12.74
CA GLN A 230 10.38 8.25 13.77
C GLN A 230 9.88 7.79 15.15
N GLN A 231 8.70 7.17 15.21
CA GLN A 231 8.14 6.65 16.44
C GLN A 231 8.99 5.48 16.97
N ASP A 232 9.31 4.51 16.12
CA ASP A 232 10.12 3.35 16.46
C ASP A 232 11.53 3.74 16.89
N PHE A 233 12.17 4.65 16.13
CA PHE A 233 13.49 5.16 16.48
C PHE A 233 13.51 5.89 17.83
N THR A 234 12.47 6.65 18.13
CA THR A 234 12.34 7.38 19.39
C THR A 234 12.04 6.43 20.57
N ALA A 235 11.27 5.37 20.35
CA ALA A 235 10.88 4.39 21.38
C ALA A 235 12.03 3.46 21.78
N GLY A 236 12.72 2.86 20.79
CA GLY A 236 13.72 1.82 21.01
C GLY A 236 15.00 1.97 20.21
N GLY A 237 15.16 3.07 19.47
CA GLY A 237 16.33 3.36 18.66
C GLY A 237 16.43 2.47 17.42
N LEU A 238 17.66 2.30 16.93
CA LEU A 238 17.90 1.55 15.69
C LEU A 238 17.43 0.09 15.75
N LEU A 239 17.41 -0.52 16.94
CA LEU A 239 17.00 -1.93 17.06
C LEU A 239 15.51 -2.12 16.77
N ASP A 240 14.65 -1.24 17.30
CA ASP A 240 13.21 -1.30 17.06
C ASP A 240 12.90 -0.92 15.60
N ALA A 241 13.46 0.18 15.09
CA ALA A 241 13.31 0.56 13.69
C ALA A 241 13.79 -0.54 12.71
N THR A 242 14.87 -1.28 13.03
CA THR A 242 15.32 -2.39 12.17
C THR A 242 14.48 -3.67 12.32
N ALA A 243 13.90 -3.92 13.50
CA ALA A 243 12.94 -5.02 13.69
C ALA A 243 11.67 -4.79 12.87
N GLY A 244 11.23 -3.53 12.78
CA GLY A 244 10.06 -3.10 12.01
C GLY A 244 10.16 -3.33 10.50
N ILE A 245 11.37 -3.60 9.94
CA ILE A 245 11.52 -3.95 8.52
C ILE A 245 10.70 -5.20 8.17
N PHE A 246 10.57 -6.17 9.08
CA PHE A 246 9.76 -7.36 8.83
C PHE A 246 8.26 -7.06 8.94
N VAL A 247 7.87 -6.16 9.83
CA VAL A 247 6.49 -5.69 9.97
C VAL A 247 6.01 -5.00 8.69
N HIS A 248 6.91 -4.30 8.01
CA HIS A 248 6.63 -3.66 6.72
C HIS A 248 6.13 -4.61 5.64
N ALA A 249 6.42 -5.90 5.72
CA ALA A 249 5.95 -6.90 4.76
C ALA A 249 4.55 -7.46 5.09
N ASP A 250 3.97 -7.14 6.24
CA ASP A 250 2.77 -7.79 6.76
C ASP A 250 1.45 -7.26 6.17
N TYR A 251 1.43 -6.06 5.56
CA TYR A 251 0.20 -5.37 5.12
C TYR A 251 -0.78 -6.23 4.34
N LEU A 252 -0.32 -6.93 3.31
CA LEU A 252 -1.20 -7.76 2.48
C LEU A 252 -1.56 -9.12 3.11
N GLY A 253 -1.04 -9.40 4.28
CA GLY A 253 -1.39 -10.59 5.07
C GLY A 253 -2.29 -10.30 6.27
N LEU A 254 -2.69 -9.04 6.46
CA LEU A 254 -3.62 -8.65 7.49
C LEU A 254 -5.02 -9.19 7.21
N THR A 255 -5.82 -9.29 8.25
CA THR A 255 -7.24 -9.60 8.12
C THR A 255 -8.06 -8.31 8.00
N SER A 256 -9.21 -8.38 7.32
CA SER A 256 -10.14 -7.25 7.24
C SER A 256 -10.57 -6.74 8.63
N THR A 257 -10.61 -7.61 9.66
CA THR A 257 -10.94 -7.19 11.03
C THR A 257 -9.83 -6.35 11.64
N GLN A 258 -8.56 -6.69 11.43
CA GLN A 258 -7.42 -5.91 11.94
C GLN A 258 -7.41 -4.51 11.31
N ILE A 259 -7.71 -4.41 10.03
CA ILE A 259 -7.80 -3.13 9.32
C ILE A 259 -9.02 -2.34 9.79
N ALA A 260 -10.17 -3.00 9.98
CA ALA A 260 -11.41 -2.34 10.44
C ALA A 260 -11.34 -1.84 11.90
N ASP A 261 -10.47 -2.43 12.71
CA ASP A 261 -10.25 -2.03 14.11
C ASP A 261 -9.20 -0.87 14.23
N ALA A 262 -8.66 -0.38 13.11
CA ALA A 262 -7.68 0.71 13.08
C ALA A 262 -8.25 2.03 13.58
N THR A 263 -7.37 2.90 14.06
CA THR A 263 -7.74 4.28 14.42
C THR A 263 -7.52 5.21 13.23
N THR A 264 -8.40 6.22 13.11
CA THR A 264 -8.37 7.12 11.96
C THR A 264 -8.21 8.56 12.44
N SER A 265 -7.34 9.32 11.77
CA SER A 265 -7.16 10.76 11.94
C SER A 265 -7.06 11.43 10.57
N THR A 266 -7.07 12.77 10.54
CA THR A 266 -6.98 13.54 9.28
C THR A 266 -5.93 14.63 9.40
N ASP A 267 -5.18 14.86 8.31
CA ASP A 267 -4.25 15.97 8.14
C ASP A 267 -4.41 16.54 6.72
N GLY A 268 -5.00 17.73 6.60
CA GLY A 268 -5.37 18.27 5.30
C GLY A 268 -6.34 17.37 4.54
N ASP A 269 -5.97 16.98 3.34
CA ASP A 269 -6.69 16.05 2.47
C ASP A 269 -6.30 14.56 2.71
N LEU A 270 -5.41 14.32 3.69
CA LEU A 270 -4.99 12.96 4.06
C LEU A 270 -5.90 12.39 5.15
N THR A 271 -6.32 11.15 4.95
CA THR A 271 -6.91 10.28 5.97
C THR A 271 -5.85 9.28 6.42
N LEU A 272 -5.39 9.39 7.67
CA LEU A 272 -4.38 8.53 8.25
C LEU A 272 -5.06 7.41 9.04
N VAL A 273 -4.72 6.16 8.74
CA VAL A 273 -5.32 4.96 9.30
C VAL A 273 -4.22 4.14 10.00
N ASP A 274 -4.18 4.20 11.35
CA ASP A 274 -3.17 3.52 12.15
C ASP A 274 -3.68 2.15 12.58
N ILE A 275 -3.04 1.09 12.08
CA ILE A 275 -3.34 -0.31 12.38
C ILE A 275 -2.45 -0.75 13.54
N SER A 276 -3.05 -1.26 14.61
CA SER A 276 -2.32 -1.71 15.80
C SER A 276 -1.38 -2.88 15.49
N ASP A 277 -0.19 -2.89 16.12
CA ASP A 277 0.82 -3.96 16.10
C ASP A 277 0.38 -5.26 16.83
N ASN A 278 -0.83 -5.28 17.41
CA ASN A 278 -1.37 -6.47 18.07
C ASN A 278 -1.76 -7.56 17.06
N ILE A 279 -0.82 -7.92 16.21
CA ILE A 279 -0.92 -8.92 15.14
C ILE A 279 0.06 -10.07 15.38
N ASN A 280 -0.21 -11.21 14.77
CA ASN A 280 0.77 -12.28 14.68
C ASN A 280 1.56 -12.08 13.37
N SER A 281 2.67 -11.36 13.42
CA SER A 281 3.50 -11.04 12.25
C SER A 281 3.93 -12.26 11.45
N PHE A 282 4.10 -13.43 12.06
CA PHE A 282 4.41 -14.64 11.31
C PHE A 282 3.24 -15.10 10.43
N ASP A 283 2.01 -15.08 10.97
CA ASP A 283 0.82 -15.45 10.20
C ASP A 283 0.53 -14.39 9.12
N ALA A 284 0.71 -13.10 9.45
CA ALA A 284 0.55 -12.00 8.51
C ALA A 284 1.58 -12.07 7.36
N LEU A 285 2.84 -12.36 7.66
CA LEU A 285 3.88 -12.55 6.64
C LEU A 285 3.57 -13.73 5.70
N ILE A 286 3.10 -14.87 6.25
CA ILE A 286 2.67 -16.00 5.41
C ILE A 286 1.48 -15.61 4.53
N GLY A 287 0.50 -14.88 5.09
CA GLY A 287 -0.64 -14.35 4.34
C GLY A 287 -0.21 -13.40 3.22
N ALA A 288 0.75 -12.51 3.49
CA ALA A 288 1.30 -11.60 2.49
C ALA A 288 2.01 -12.34 1.34
N ILE A 289 2.77 -13.39 1.66
CA ILE A 289 3.41 -14.25 0.64
C ILE A 289 2.35 -14.98 -0.20
N ASP A 290 1.31 -15.51 0.42
CA ASP A 290 0.19 -16.17 -0.28
C ASP A 290 -0.58 -15.16 -1.17
N ASN A 291 -0.58 -13.89 -0.82
CA ASN A 291 -1.16 -12.78 -1.56
C ASN A 291 -0.18 -12.08 -2.53
N GLY A 292 0.92 -12.74 -2.89
CA GLY A 292 1.82 -12.30 -3.95
C GLY A 292 3.01 -11.45 -3.52
N VAL A 293 3.10 -11.01 -2.26
CA VAL A 293 4.30 -10.30 -1.78
C VAL A 293 5.52 -11.20 -1.88
N GLY A 294 6.52 -10.74 -2.61
CA GLY A 294 7.74 -11.52 -2.85
C GLY A 294 7.66 -12.56 -3.96
N SER A 295 6.59 -12.55 -4.76
CA SER A 295 6.47 -13.41 -5.95
C SER A 295 7.60 -13.18 -6.95
N SER A 296 8.16 -11.97 -6.98
CA SER A 296 9.31 -11.55 -7.80
C SER A 296 10.68 -11.84 -7.19
N GLY A 297 10.76 -12.54 -6.04
CA GLY A 297 12.01 -12.81 -5.33
C GLY A 297 12.43 -11.72 -4.34
N PHE A 298 11.48 -10.99 -3.79
CA PHE A 298 11.70 -9.91 -2.80
C PHE A 298 12.68 -10.31 -1.69
N PHE A 299 12.42 -11.41 -0.99
CA PHE A 299 13.28 -11.83 0.12
C PHE A 299 14.69 -12.20 -0.33
N GLU A 300 14.84 -12.88 -1.47
CA GLU A 300 16.15 -13.25 -2.04
C GLU A 300 16.93 -11.97 -2.39
N SER A 301 16.31 -11.04 -3.09
CA SER A 301 16.89 -9.75 -3.48
C SER A 301 17.26 -8.89 -2.27
N LEU A 302 16.41 -8.86 -1.23
CA LEU A 302 16.69 -8.15 0.02
C LEU A 302 17.92 -8.75 0.73
N PHE A 303 18.00 -10.07 0.88
CA PHE A 303 19.13 -10.74 1.51
C PHE A 303 20.43 -10.54 0.73
N GLU A 304 20.40 -10.65 -0.61
CA GLU A 304 21.55 -10.38 -1.47
C GLU A 304 22.03 -8.94 -1.33
N SER A 305 21.12 -7.98 -1.29
CA SER A 305 21.42 -6.56 -1.11
C SER A 305 22.06 -6.28 0.25
N LEU A 306 21.52 -6.84 1.32
CA LEU A 306 22.08 -6.73 2.67
C LEU A 306 23.47 -7.39 2.76
N GLN A 307 23.66 -8.56 2.15
CA GLN A 307 24.95 -9.24 2.10
C GLN A 307 25.98 -8.40 1.34
N LEU A 308 25.59 -7.82 0.20
CA LEU A 308 26.45 -6.95 -0.59
C LEU A 308 26.86 -5.69 0.20
N PHE A 309 25.92 -5.09 0.92
CA PHE A 309 26.19 -3.96 1.81
C PHE A 309 27.23 -4.31 2.88
N LEU A 310 26.99 -5.40 3.62
CA LEU A 310 27.90 -5.83 4.70
C LEU A 310 29.29 -6.16 4.19
N THR A 311 29.43 -6.80 3.04
CA THR A 311 30.73 -7.17 2.47
C THR A 311 31.51 -6.00 1.91
N ASN A 312 30.85 -4.90 1.54
CA ASN A 312 31.50 -3.72 0.98
C ASN A 312 31.75 -2.62 2.03
N THR A 313 31.12 -2.70 3.19
CA THR A 313 31.20 -1.65 4.22
C THR A 313 32.13 -2.05 5.36
N PHE A 314 32.28 -3.33 5.64
CA PHE A 314 33.12 -3.88 6.70
C PHE A 314 34.15 -4.87 6.14
#